data_2d712c9968b30d41219169e67191c433
#
_entry.id   2d712c9968b30d41219169e67191c433
#
_cell.length_a   1.000
_cell.length_b   1.000
_cell.length_c   1.000
_cell.angle_alpha   90.00
_cell.angle_beta   90.00
_cell.angle_gamma   90.00
#
_symmetry.space_group_name_H-M   'P 1'
#
loop_
_entity.id
_entity.type
_entity.pdbx_description
1 polymer ?
#
loop_
_entity_poly.entity_id
_entity_poly.type
_entity_poly.pdbx_seq_one_letter_code
_entity_poly.pdbx_strand_id
1 'polypeptide(L)'
;AYGETGILYGQLTTASIDNWPYKEIRNINIMLSSIETGNIDNATKTSLKAQALVLRAWRYFQMVRLYGGVPMILEPQALTDDLYVTRNKTSECINLIIKDLDDAIDALPWKWTGDDEGRFTKATVMALKGRILLYYASPQFNPENKAERWETAYTYNKMAAEQIEANGYGLYDSYENIW
;
A
#
# COMPACT_ATOMS: atom_id res chain seq x y z
N ALA A 1 28.02 -6.99 -0.20
CA ALA A 1 27.21 -5.79 -0.22
C ALA A 1 27.97 -4.72 0.56
N TYR A 2 28.53 -3.76 -0.13
CA TYR A 2 29.12 -2.57 0.48
C TYR A 2 27.94 -1.60 0.75
N GLY A 3 27.20 -1.90 1.84
CA GLY A 3 26.07 -1.09 2.22
C GLY A 3 26.52 0.19 2.88
N GLU A 4 26.09 1.28 2.34
CA GLU A 4 25.66 2.52 3.01
C GLU A 4 26.61 3.09 4.09
N THR A 5 27.88 3.19 3.75
CA THR A 5 28.87 3.91 4.57
C THR A 5 28.47 5.37 4.82
N GLY A 6 27.65 5.98 3.94
CA GLY A 6 27.11 7.32 4.10
C GLY A 6 26.28 7.51 5.37
N ILE A 7 25.50 6.50 5.81
CA ILE A 7 24.76 6.55 7.08
C ILE A 7 25.71 6.55 8.28
N LEU A 8 26.73 5.70 8.24
CA LEU A 8 27.73 5.59 9.30
C LEU A 8 28.54 6.87 9.50
N TYR A 9 28.80 7.62 8.44
CA TYR A 9 29.61 8.84 8.48
C TYR A 9 28.77 10.14 8.48
N GLY A 10 27.45 10.05 8.60
CA GLY A 10 26.58 11.22 8.59
C GLY A 10 26.51 11.93 7.24
N GLN A 11 26.88 11.27 6.17
CA GLN A 11 26.92 11.81 4.79
C GLN A 11 25.63 11.49 4.02
N LEU A 12 24.47 11.57 4.71
CA LEU A 12 23.18 11.38 4.04
C LEU A 12 22.89 12.54 3.08
N THR A 13 22.58 12.19 1.85
CA THR A 13 22.06 13.12 0.84
C THR A 13 20.66 12.73 0.45
N THR A 14 19.96 13.59 -0.29
CA THR A 14 18.63 13.25 -0.86
C THR A 14 18.66 12.01 -1.75
N ALA A 15 19.80 11.72 -2.39
CA ALA A 15 20.01 10.52 -3.20
C ALA A 15 20.20 9.24 -2.35
N SER A 16 20.51 9.36 -1.06
CA SER A 16 20.68 8.21 -0.17
C SER A 16 19.34 7.53 0.16
N ILE A 17 18.23 8.24 0.01
CA ILE A 17 16.86 7.73 0.19
C ILE A 17 16.07 8.14 -1.05
N ASP A 18 16.33 7.47 -2.18
CA ASP A 18 15.57 7.69 -3.41
C ASP A 18 14.51 6.58 -3.55
N ASN A 19 13.26 6.94 -3.25
CA ASN A 19 12.10 6.07 -3.45
C ASN A 19 10.97 6.87 -4.11
N TRP A 20 11.07 7.06 -5.41
CA TRP A 20 10.18 7.89 -6.21
C TRP A 20 9.55 7.11 -7.37
N PRO A 21 8.70 6.08 -7.07
CA PRO A 21 8.23 5.07 -8.01
C PRO A 21 7.08 5.54 -8.92
N TYR A 22 7.12 6.75 -9.47
CA TYR A 22 6.05 7.26 -10.35
C TYR A 22 5.97 6.54 -11.69
N LYS A 23 7.07 5.92 -12.15
CA LYS A 23 7.05 5.07 -13.35
C LYS A 23 6.17 3.84 -13.13
N GLU A 24 6.33 3.19 -11.98
CA GLU A 24 5.53 2.03 -11.60
C GLU A 24 4.07 2.42 -11.37
N ILE A 25 3.82 3.55 -10.69
CA ILE A 25 2.46 4.09 -10.48
C ILE A 25 1.80 4.38 -11.83
N ARG A 26 2.51 4.99 -12.78
CA ARG A 26 2.00 5.21 -14.13
C ARG A 26 1.60 3.89 -14.82
N ASN A 27 2.44 2.85 -14.73
CA ASN A 27 2.13 1.55 -15.31
C ASN A 27 0.87 0.92 -14.67
N ILE A 28 0.72 1.05 -13.35
CA ILE A 28 -0.48 0.61 -12.64
C ILE A 28 -1.71 1.38 -13.12
N ASN A 29 -1.61 2.70 -13.25
CA ASN A 29 -2.73 3.52 -13.73
C ASN A 29 -3.12 3.18 -15.17
N ILE A 30 -2.14 2.94 -16.06
CA ILE A 30 -2.40 2.48 -17.45
C ILE A 30 -3.15 1.14 -17.42
N MET A 31 -2.70 0.19 -16.60
CA MET A 31 -3.38 -1.09 -16.44
C MET A 31 -4.81 -0.91 -15.95
N LEU A 32 -5.03 -0.10 -14.91
CA LEU A 32 -6.36 0.18 -14.35
C LEU A 32 -7.30 0.84 -15.36
N SER A 33 -6.80 1.75 -16.20
CA SER A 33 -7.61 2.41 -17.23
C SER A 33 -7.92 1.50 -18.43
N SER A 34 -7.00 0.57 -18.76
CA SER A 34 -7.11 -0.27 -19.95
C SER A 34 -7.87 -1.58 -19.71
N ILE A 35 -7.93 -2.06 -18.47
CA ILE A 35 -8.49 -3.39 -18.16
C ILE A 35 -9.97 -3.50 -18.50
N GLU A 36 -10.73 -2.41 -18.43
CA GLU A 36 -12.17 -2.42 -18.69
C GLU A 36 -12.48 -2.76 -20.14
N THR A 37 -11.65 -2.29 -21.06
CA THR A 37 -11.80 -2.52 -22.51
C THR A 37 -11.15 -3.82 -22.97
N GLY A 38 -10.37 -4.48 -22.11
CA GLY A 38 -9.70 -5.74 -22.41
C GLY A 38 -10.68 -6.89 -22.66
N ASN A 39 -10.33 -7.80 -23.55
CA ASN A 39 -11.14 -8.98 -23.85
C ASN A 39 -10.80 -10.15 -22.92
N ILE A 40 -11.05 -9.97 -21.62
CA ILE A 40 -10.93 -10.99 -20.57
C ILE A 40 -12.22 -11.03 -19.76
N ASP A 41 -12.49 -12.14 -19.08
CA ASP A 41 -13.70 -12.29 -18.26
C ASP A 41 -13.74 -11.33 -17.06
N ASN A 42 -14.94 -11.07 -16.57
CA ASN A 42 -15.15 -10.07 -15.51
C ASN A 42 -14.54 -10.49 -14.16
N ALA A 43 -14.49 -11.77 -13.84
CA ALA A 43 -13.91 -12.25 -12.60
C ALA A 43 -12.40 -12.00 -12.60
N THR A 44 -11.73 -12.31 -13.70
CA THR A 44 -10.30 -12.02 -13.90
C THR A 44 -10.03 -10.51 -13.87
N LYS A 45 -10.86 -9.69 -14.56
CA LYS A 45 -10.74 -8.22 -14.47
C LYS A 45 -10.79 -7.72 -13.04
N THR A 46 -11.79 -8.16 -12.30
CA THR A 46 -12.02 -7.73 -10.90
C THR A 46 -10.82 -8.10 -10.02
N SER A 47 -10.33 -9.33 -10.15
CA SER A 47 -9.16 -9.80 -9.41
C SER A 47 -7.89 -9.01 -9.75
N LEU A 48 -7.62 -8.79 -11.03
CA LEU A 48 -6.44 -8.04 -11.47
C LEU A 48 -6.50 -6.57 -11.06
N LYS A 49 -7.68 -5.93 -11.12
CA LYS A 49 -7.89 -4.57 -10.60
C LYS A 49 -7.55 -4.49 -9.12
N ALA A 50 -8.05 -5.43 -8.33
CA ALA A 50 -7.77 -5.47 -6.91
C ALA A 50 -6.27 -5.61 -6.63
N GLN A 51 -5.56 -6.51 -7.33
CA GLN A 51 -4.11 -6.64 -7.23
C GLN A 51 -3.38 -5.32 -7.57
N ALA A 52 -3.81 -4.64 -8.63
CA ALA A 52 -3.23 -3.37 -9.06
C ALA A 52 -3.46 -2.24 -8.05
N LEU A 53 -4.67 -2.16 -7.45
CA LEU A 53 -4.97 -1.18 -6.39
C LEU A 53 -4.11 -1.40 -5.15
N VAL A 54 -3.90 -2.65 -4.73
CA VAL A 54 -3.00 -2.97 -3.60
C VAL A 54 -1.57 -2.54 -3.91
N LEU A 55 -1.07 -2.80 -5.13
CA LEU A 55 0.25 -2.35 -5.56
C LEU A 55 0.37 -0.82 -5.54
N ARG A 56 -0.65 -0.09 -6.02
CA ARG A 56 -0.67 1.38 -6.01
C ARG A 56 -0.65 1.92 -4.59
N ALA A 57 -1.52 1.39 -3.73
CA ALA A 57 -1.55 1.73 -2.31
C ALA A 57 -0.20 1.51 -1.64
N TRP A 58 0.44 0.37 -1.89
CA TRP A 58 1.76 0.05 -1.36
C TRP A 58 2.83 1.04 -1.83
N ARG A 59 2.89 1.36 -3.14
CA ARG A 59 3.86 2.31 -3.69
C ARG A 59 3.69 3.72 -3.11
N TYR A 60 2.46 4.20 -3.02
CA TYR A 60 2.19 5.49 -2.38
C TYR A 60 2.52 5.47 -0.89
N PHE A 61 2.20 4.41 -0.16
CA PHE A 61 2.56 4.32 1.25
C PHE A 61 4.08 4.38 1.47
N GLN A 62 4.88 3.72 0.62
CA GLN A 62 6.34 3.81 0.71
C GLN A 62 6.84 5.26 0.55
N MET A 63 6.27 6.04 -0.37
CA MET A 63 6.61 7.46 -0.51
C MET A 63 6.14 8.28 0.67
N VAL A 64 4.89 8.12 1.09
CA VAL A 64 4.30 8.90 2.21
C VAL A 64 5.08 8.67 3.49
N ARG A 65 5.51 7.44 3.75
CA ARG A 65 6.33 7.11 4.92
C ARG A 65 7.64 7.90 4.96
N LEU A 66 8.25 8.19 3.81
CA LEU A 66 9.54 8.89 3.71
C LEU A 66 9.39 10.40 3.56
N TYR A 67 8.40 10.85 2.79
CA TYR A 67 8.30 12.23 2.33
C TYR A 67 7.08 12.99 2.89
N GLY A 68 6.19 12.32 3.62
CA GLY A 68 4.91 12.90 4.02
C GLY A 68 3.95 13.00 2.83
N GLY A 69 3.34 14.17 2.60
CA GLY A 69 2.48 14.38 1.43
C GLY A 69 3.26 14.31 0.12
N VAL A 70 2.67 13.71 -0.90
CA VAL A 70 3.25 13.56 -2.25
C VAL A 70 2.17 13.83 -3.31
N PRO A 71 2.52 14.15 -4.57
CA PRO A 71 1.53 14.24 -5.64
C PRO A 71 0.80 12.90 -5.83
N MET A 72 -0.52 12.90 -5.71
CA MET A 72 -1.36 11.70 -5.93
C MET A 72 -1.86 11.68 -7.36
N ILE A 73 -1.17 10.93 -8.23
CA ILE A 73 -1.51 10.74 -9.65
C ILE A 73 -2.25 9.42 -9.77
N LEU A 74 -3.56 9.46 -9.97
CA LEU A 74 -4.43 8.27 -9.97
C LEU A 74 -4.82 7.80 -11.36
N GLU A 75 -4.48 8.59 -12.40
CA GLU A 75 -4.77 8.30 -13.81
C GLU A 75 -3.51 8.49 -14.67
N PRO A 76 -3.44 7.84 -15.84
CA PRO A 76 -2.35 8.07 -16.77
C PRO A 76 -2.38 9.51 -17.29
N GLN A 77 -1.33 10.28 -17.09
CA GLN A 77 -1.18 11.62 -17.65
C GLN A 77 -0.74 11.55 -19.10
N ALA A 78 -1.36 12.34 -19.97
CA ALA A 78 -0.93 12.59 -21.35
C ALA A 78 0.11 13.70 -21.40
N LEU A 79 0.87 13.79 -22.50
CA LEU A 79 1.85 14.87 -22.71
C LEU A 79 1.21 16.25 -22.87
N THR A 80 -0.10 16.28 -23.17
CA THR A 80 -0.91 17.51 -23.30
C THR A 80 -1.46 18.01 -21.98
N ASP A 81 -1.37 17.20 -20.90
CA ASP A 81 -1.89 17.57 -19.60
C ASP A 81 -0.93 18.54 -18.88
N ASP A 82 -1.45 19.26 -17.90
CA ASP A 82 -0.57 19.99 -16.96
C ASP A 82 0.20 19.00 -16.09
N LEU A 83 1.48 18.86 -16.36
CA LEU A 83 2.36 17.95 -15.64
C LEU A 83 2.94 18.57 -14.34
N TYR A 84 2.68 19.87 -14.09
CA TYR A 84 3.10 20.54 -12.86
C TYR A 84 2.13 20.28 -11.72
N VAL A 85 2.20 19.06 -11.17
CA VAL A 85 1.36 18.64 -10.06
C VAL A 85 1.95 19.07 -8.72
N THR A 86 1.12 19.60 -7.82
CA THR A 86 1.51 19.95 -6.47
C THR A 86 1.38 18.76 -5.52
N ARG A 87 2.06 18.85 -4.37
CA ARG A 87 1.95 17.81 -3.33
C ARG A 87 0.58 17.87 -2.65
N ASN A 88 -0.03 16.72 -2.49
CA ASN A 88 -1.19 16.55 -1.61
C ASN A 88 -0.77 16.58 -0.14
N LYS A 89 -1.71 16.93 0.75
CA LYS A 89 -1.49 16.79 2.20
C LYS A 89 -1.33 15.32 2.58
N THR A 90 -0.54 15.04 3.61
CA THR A 90 -0.36 13.66 4.10
C THR A 90 -1.69 12.97 4.41
N SER A 91 -2.65 13.69 4.99
CA SER A 91 -4.00 13.15 5.27
C SER A 91 -4.76 12.76 4.01
N GLU A 92 -4.66 13.55 2.95
CA GLU A 92 -5.28 13.24 1.66
C GLU A 92 -4.63 11.99 1.03
N CYS A 93 -3.29 11.91 1.07
CA CYS A 93 -2.57 10.73 0.59
C CYS A 93 -3.00 9.46 1.33
N ILE A 94 -3.05 9.50 2.67
CA ILE A 94 -3.48 8.35 3.48
C ILE A 94 -4.90 7.94 3.16
N ASN A 95 -5.83 8.90 3.00
CA ASN A 95 -7.22 8.59 2.65
C ASN A 95 -7.33 7.90 1.29
N LEU A 96 -6.57 8.36 0.27
CA LEU A 96 -6.56 7.74 -1.05
C LEU A 96 -5.92 6.34 -1.05
N ILE A 97 -4.85 6.15 -0.27
CA ILE A 97 -4.21 4.84 -0.08
C ILE A 97 -5.18 3.86 0.59
N ILE A 98 -5.88 4.29 1.64
CA ILE A 98 -6.88 3.46 2.32
C ILE A 98 -8.04 3.14 1.39
N LYS A 99 -8.49 4.10 0.59
CA LYS A 99 -9.55 3.88 -0.38
C LYS A 99 -9.16 2.80 -1.41
N ASP A 100 -7.95 2.84 -1.95
CA ASP A 100 -7.48 1.79 -2.88
C ASP A 100 -7.51 0.40 -2.23
N LEU A 101 -7.15 0.29 -0.94
CA LEU A 101 -7.20 -0.97 -0.19
C LEU A 101 -8.64 -1.43 0.06
N ASP A 102 -9.55 -0.50 0.39
CA ASP A 102 -10.96 -0.81 0.62
C ASP A 102 -11.67 -1.24 -0.66
N ASP A 103 -11.35 -0.59 -1.78
CA ASP A 103 -11.88 -0.96 -3.10
C ASP A 103 -11.36 -2.35 -3.56
N ALA A 104 -10.20 -2.78 -3.07
CA ALA A 104 -9.58 -4.04 -3.47
C ALA A 104 -10.01 -5.25 -2.62
N ILE A 105 -10.30 -5.05 -1.33
CA ILE A 105 -10.34 -6.12 -0.34
C ILE A 105 -11.38 -7.21 -0.65
N ASP A 106 -12.56 -6.84 -1.14
CA ASP A 106 -13.65 -7.78 -1.36
C ASP A 106 -13.48 -8.65 -2.62
N ALA A 107 -12.65 -8.21 -3.55
CA ALA A 107 -12.33 -8.93 -4.76
C ALA A 107 -11.18 -9.94 -4.59
N LEU A 108 -10.54 -9.99 -3.44
CA LEU A 108 -9.41 -10.87 -3.16
C LEU A 108 -9.83 -12.06 -2.29
N PRO A 109 -9.31 -13.27 -2.60
CA PRO A 109 -9.56 -14.45 -1.77
C PRO A 109 -8.75 -14.37 -0.47
N TRP A 110 -9.14 -15.19 0.50
CA TRP A 110 -8.33 -15.41 1.69
C TRP A 110 -7.03 -16.14 1.36
N LYS A 111 -7.05 -17.08 0.42
CA LYS A 111 -5.88 -17.88 0.02
C LYS A 111 -5.88 -18.11 -1.48
N TRP A 112 -4.72 -18.01 -2.10
CA TRP A 112 -4.47 -18.47 -3.45
C TRP A 112 -3.91 -19.90 -3.45
N THR A 113 -4.09 -20.63 -4.53
CA THR A 113 -3.60 -22.01 -4.72
C THR A 113 -2.96 -22.16 -6.09
N GLY A 114 -2.07 -23.15 -6.22
CA GLY A 114 -1.38 -23.44 -7.48
C GLY A 114 -0.48 -22.31 -7.93
N ASP A 115 -0.53 -21.96 -9.20
CA ASP A 115 0.34 -20.95 -9.83
C ASP A 115 0.08 -19.50 -9.33
N ASP A 116 -1.02 -19.29 -8.63
CA ASP A 116 -1.37 -17.99 -8.06
C ASP A 116 -0.88 -17.79 -6.62
N GLU A 117 -0.22 -18.79 -6.03
CA GLU A 117 0.38 -18.64 -4.70
C GLU A 117 1.38 -17.48 -4.66
N GLY A 118 1.31 -16.68 -3.59
CA GLY A 118 2.13 -15.47 -3.43
C GLY A 118 1.49 -14.17 -3.92
N ARG A 119 0.33 -14.22 -4.60
CA ARG A 119 -0.45 -13.01 -4.90
C ARG A 119 -1.06 -12.40 -3.64
N PHE A 120 -1.41 -11.12 -3.71
CA PHE A 120 -2.08 -10.45 -2.58
C PHE A 120 -3.41 -11.13 -2.24
N THR A 121 -3.59 -11.37 -0.96
CA THR A 121 -4.80 -11.95 -0.38
C THR A 121 -5.57 -10.89 0.41
N LYS A 122 -6.81 -11.20 0.80
CA LYS A 122 -7.59 -10.37 1.74
C LYS A 122 -6.80 -10.14 3.03
N ALA A 123 -6.15 -11.15 3.59
CA ALA A 123 -5.31 -11.03 4.78
C ALA A 123 -4.15 -10.04 4.60
N THR A 124 -3.49 -10.06 3.43
CA THR A 124 -2.41 -9.10 3.11
C THR A 124 -2.92 -7.65 3.12
N VAL A 125 -4.10 -7.41 2.51
CA VAL A 125 -4.71 -6.07 2.46
C VAL A 125 -5.06 -5.59 3.85
N MET A 126 -5.68 -6.44 4.67
CA MET A 126 -6.05 -6.10 6.05
C MET A 126 -4.82 -5.77 6.90
N ALA A 127 -3.78 -6.57 6.82
CA ALA A 127 -2.53 -6.33 7.54
C ALA A 127 -1.84 -5.04 7.08
N LEU A 128 -1.83 -4.76 5.76
CA LEU A 128 -1.27 -3.53 5.21
C LEU A 128 -2.05 -2.30 5.67
N LYS A 129 -3.39 -2.33 5.60
CA LYS A 129 -4.23 -1.22 6.07
C LYS A 129 -4.04 -0.96 7.56
N GLY A 130 -3.97 -2.01 8.37
CA GLY A 130 -3.70 -1.90 9.80
C GLY A 130 -2.35 -1.23 10.09
N ARG A 131 -1.31 -1.59 9.35
CA ARG A 131 0.01 -0.97 9.44
C ARG A 131 -0.03 0.51 9.05
N ILE A 132 -0.74 0.87 7.98
CA ILE A 132 -0.86 2.26 7.52
C ILE A 132 -1.57 3.11 8.58
N LEU A 133 -2.66 2.62 9.16
CA LEU A 133 -3.40 3.31 10.22
C LEU A 133 -2.51 3.53 11.44
N LEU A 134 -1.70 2.54 11.83
CA LEU A 134 -0.76 2.65 12.94
C LEU A 134 0.33 3.72 12.67
N TYR A 135 0.90 3.73 11.46
CA TYR A 135 1.84 4.78 11.04
C TYR A 135 1.19 6.16 11.10
N TYR A 136 -0.05 6.29 10.62
CA TYR A 136 -0.76 7.56 10.60
C TYR A 136 -1.15 8.06 12.00
N ALA A 137 -1.28 7.16 12.97
CA ALA A 137 -1.49 7.48 14.38
C ALA A 137 -0.19 7.86 15.12
N SER A 138 0.97 7.46 14.59
CA SER A 138 2.28 7.64 15.25
C SER A 138 2.67 9.13 15.38
N PRO A 139 3.52 9.50 16.34
CA PRO A 139 3.85 10.90 16.64
C PRO A 139 4.36 11.70 15.43
N GLN A 140 5.08 11.08 14.50
CA GLN A 140 5.59 11.74 13.29
C GLN A 140 4.45 12.23 12.39
N PHE A 141 3.36 11.49 12.26
CA PHE A 141 2.21 11.83 11.42
C PHE A 141 1.05 12.44 12.21
N ASN A 142 1.13 12.39 13.54
CA ASN A 142 0.11 12.86 14.47
C ASN A 142 0.72 13.73 15.57
N PRO A 143 1.38 14.86 15.20
CA PRO A 143 2.07 15.72 16.18
C PRO A 143 1.11 16.35 17.21
N GLU A 144 -0.17 16.49 16.86
CA GLU A 144 -1.22 16.98 17.77
C GLU A 144 -1.76 15.88 18.69
N ASN A 145 -1.24 14.64 18.60
CA ASN A 145 -1.66 13.47 19.37
C ASN A 145 -3.17 13.25 19.38
N LYS A 146 -3.80 13.31 18.20
CA LYS A 146 -5.24 13.07 18.02
C LYS A 146 -5.58 11.64 18.43
N ALA A 147 -6.31 11.49 19.52
CA ALA A 147 -6.65 10.21 20.12
C ALA A 147 -7.46 9.32 19.17
N GLU A 148 -8.33 9.90 18.35
CA GLU A 148 -9.18 9.19 17.40
C GLU A 148 -8.38 8.39 16.36
N ARG A 149 -7.14 8.79 16.04
CA ARG A 149 -6.27 8.04 15.12
C ARG A 149 -5.76 6.76 15.76
N TRP A 150 -5.40 6.82 17.05
CA TRP A 150 -5.00 5.65 17.82
C TRP A 150 -6.16 4.68 18.01
N GLU A 151 -7.35 5.20 18.32
CA GLU A 151 -8.57 4.40 18.46
C GLU A 151 -8.92 3.70 17.14
N THR A 152 -8.86 4.41 16.02
CA THR A 152 -9.09 3.85 14.67
C THR A 152 -8.08 2.75 14.36
N ALA A 153 -6.79 2.99 14.62
CA ALA A 153 -5.74 2.00 14.39
C ALA A 153 -5.93 0.77 15.28
N TYR A 154 -6.24 0.95 16.56
CA TYR A 154 -6.48 -0.14 17.48
C TYR A 154 -7.68 -1.00 17.08
N THR A 155 -8.83 -0.34 16.86
CA THR A 155 -10.09 -1.02 16.51
C THR A 155 -9.95 -1.82 15.22
N TYR A 156 -9.34 -1.20 14.19
CA TYR A 156 -9.13 -1.88 12.92
C TYR A 156 -8.15 -3.06 13.05
N ASN A 157 -7.01 -2.88 13.72
CA ASN A 157 -6.02 -3.95 13.86
C ASN A 157 -6.56 -5.12 14.68
N LYS A 158 -7.35 -4.87 15.74
CA LYS A 158 -8.03 -5.92 16.51
C LYS A 158 -8.97 -6.74 15.63
N MET A 159 -9.87 -6.07 14.92
CA MET A 159 -10.79 -6.71 13.98
C MET A 159 -10.05 -7.49 12.88
N ALA A 160 -9.00 -6.91 12.33
CA ALA A 160 -8.21 -7.55 11.28
C ALA A 160 -7.51 -8.82 11.78
N ALA A 161 -6.91 -8.79 12.97
CA ALA A 161 -6.28 -9.96 13.60
C ALA A 161 -7.29 -11.09 13.80
N GLU A 162 -8.45 -10.78 14.40
CA GLU A 162 -9.52 -11.76 14.64
C GLU A 162 -10.00 -12.41 13.32
N GLN A 163 -10.19 -11.63 12.26
CA GLN A 163 -10.61 -12.16 10.96
C GLN A 163 -9.52 -12.99 10.26
N ILE A 164 -8.27 -12.54 10.32
CA ILE A 164 -7.13 -13.23 9.74
C ILE A 164 -6.94 -14.59 10.43
N GLU A 165 -7.01 -14.64 11.76
CA GLU A 165 -6.92 -15.88 12.53
C GLU A 165 -8.07 -16.83 12.21
N ALA A 166 -9.31 -16.31 12.17
CA ALA A 166 -10.50 -17.10 11.82
C ALA A 166 -10.44 -17.74 10.42
N ASN A 167 -9.60 -17.22 9.53
CA ASN A 167 -9.37 -17.76 8.19
C ASN A 167 -8.09 -18.58 8.05
N GLY A 168 -7.56 -19.09 9.17
CA GLY A 168 -6.49 -20.08 9.19
C GLY A 168 -5.08 -19.51 9.08
N TYR A 169 -4.90 -18.21 9.34
CA TYR A 169 -3.59 -17.60 9.49
C TYR A 169 -3.21 -17.55 10.98
N GLY A 170 -1.94 -17.71 11.28
CA GLY A 170 -1.44 -17.66 12.64
C GLY A 170 0.06 -17.58 12.69
N LEU A 171 0.60 -17.56 13.90
CA LEU A 171 2.03 -17.71 14.11
C LEU A 171 2.37 -19.21 14.15
N TYR A 172 3.53 -19.57 13.67
CA TYR A 172 4.07 -20.92 13.87
C TYR A 172 4.40 -21.17 15.32
N ASP A 173 4.20 -22.39 15.81
CA ASP A 173 4.48 -22.79 17.19
C ASP A 173 5.98 -22.73 17.51
N SER A 174 6.84 -22.93 16.51
CA SER A 174 8.27 -22.77 16.65
C SER A 174 8.89 -22.04 15.45
N TYR A 175 9.99 -21.33 15.70
CA TYR A 175 10.72 -20.61 14.66
C TYR A 175 11.24 -21.53 13.55
N GLU A 176 11.61 -22.78 13.91
CA GLU A 176 12.12 -23.77 12.95
C GLU A 176 11.08 -24.19 11.91
N ASN A 177 9.80 -24.08 12.24
CA ASN A 177 8.69 -24.43 11.32
C ASN A 177 8.43 -23.36 10.26
N ILE A 178 9.16 -22.24 10.26
CA ILE A 178 9.02 -21.17 9.26
C ILE A 178 9.80 -21.52 7.97
N TRP A 179 10.81 -22.36 8.07
CA TRP A 179 11.73 -22.78 6.99
C TRP A 179 11.48 -24.23 6.60
#